data_e9fd2f7806a0b74d8c9186af5da359e8
#
_entry.id   e9fd2f7806a0b74d8c9186af5da359e8
#
_cell.length_a   1.000
_cell.length_b   1.000
_cell.length_c   1.000
_cell.angle_alpha   90.00
_cell.angle_beta   90.00
_cell.angle_gamma   90.00
#
_symmetry.space_group_name_H-M   'P 1'
#
loop_
_entity.id
_entity.type
_entity.pdbx_description
1 polymer ?
#
loop_
_entity_poly.entity_id
_entity_poly.type
_entity_poly.pdbx_seq_one_letter_code
_entity_poly.pdbx_strand_id
1 'polypeptide(L)' 'MDVQHLTDGQQEFHPQVGRSVSIEQAAQILGVSRRTVYYRIRDGRLRTIRTIGGSQRVLMDSVDEMKASN' A
#
# COMPACT_ATOMS: atom_id res chain seq x y z
N MET A 1 11.21 -26.71 -2.95
CA MET A 1 11.36 -25.92 -2.93
C MET A 1 11.55 -25.48 -2.94
N ASP A 2 11.05 -25.57 -2.77
CA ASP A 2 11.10 -24.61 -2.70
C ASP A 2 11.04 -23.94 -2.80
N VAL A 3 10.78 -24.16 -2.70
CA VAL A 3 10.70 -23.12 -2.71
C VAL A 3 10.40 -22.56 -2.92
N GLN A 4 9.99 -22.77 -2.97
CA GLN A 4 9.80 -21.95 -3.07
C GLN A 4 9.54 -21.43 -3.19
N HIS A 5 9.33 -22.00 -3.18
CA HIS A 5 9.27 -21.08 -3.17
C HIS A 5 9.24 -20.38 -3.20
N LEU A 6 9.20 -20.88 -3.05
CA LEU A 6 9.33 -19.85 -2.92
C LEU A 6 9.18 -19.16 -3.23
N THR A 7 8.87 -19.43 -3.31
CA THR A 7 8.79 -18.42 -3.44
C THR A 7 8.49 -17.76 -3.62
N ASP A 8 8.23 -18.17 -3.59
CA ASP A 8 8.00 -17.18 -3.58
C ASP A 8 7.80 -16.57 -3.45
N GLY A 9 7.80 -17.02 -3.27
CA GLY A 9 7.69 -16.08 -2.94
C GLY A 9 7.40 -15.75 -2.58
N GLN A 10 7.26 -15.97 -2.21
CA GLN A 10 7.10 -15.47 -1.73
C GLN A 10 6.87 -15.21 -1.24
N GLN A 11 6.90 -15.60 -1.00
CA GLN A 11 6.83 -15.17 -0.39
C GLN A 11 6.63 -15.00 0.26
N GLU A 12 6.61 -15.17 0.67
CA GLU A 12 6.56 -14.82 1.27
C GLU A 12 6.46 -14.37 1.87
N PHE A 13 6.36 -14.27 2.44
CA PHE A 13 6.09 -13.56 2.94
C PHE A 13 6.37 -12.80 3.71
N HIS A 14 6.06 -11.85 3.67
CA HIS A 14 6.36 -10.98 4.74
C HIS A 14 5.19 -10.29 5.29
N PRO A 15 4.73 -10.67 6.43
CA PRO A 15 3.48 -10.19 6.97
C PRO A 15 3.50 -8.72 7.30
N GLN A 16 4.58 -8.19 7.81
CA GLN A 16 4.53 -6.81 8.22
C GLN A 16 4.65 -5.86 7.07
N VAL A 17 5.04 -6.33 5.93
CA VAL A 17 4.97 -5.53 4.73
C VAL A 17 3.52 -5.33 4.36
N GLY A 18 2.72 -6.36 4.61
CA GLY A 18 1.32 -6.27 4.37
C GLY A 18 0.96 -6.06 2.92
N ARG A 19 -0.27 -5.69 2.73
CA ARG A 19 -0.79 -5.45 1.40
C ARG A 19 -0.61 -4.00 1.02
N SER A 20 -0.57 -3.77 -0.28
CA SER A 20 -0.52 -2.42 -0.80
C SER A 20 -1.52 -2.28 -1.94
N VAL A 21 -1.90 -1.05 -2.22
CA VAL A 21 -2.83 -0.76 -3.30
C VAL A 21 -2.26 0.38 -4.11
N SER A 22 -2.78 0.55 -5.32
CA SER A 22 -2.39 1.67 -6.16
C SER A 22 -2.93 2.97 -5.58
N ILE A 23 -2.39 4.09 -6.06
CA ILE A 23 -2.91 5.41 -5.68
C ILE A 23 -4.39 5.48 -6.02
N GLU A 24 -4.76 4.99 -7.20
CA GLU A 24 -6.14 5.02 -7.66
C GLU A 24 -7.06 4.21 -6.76
N GLN A 25 -6.60 3.02 -6.39
CA GLN A 25 -7.39 2.19 -5.49
C GLN A 25 -7.54 2.82 -4.12
N ALA A 26 -6.48 3.43 -3.61
CA ALA A 26 -6.55 4.12 -2.33
C ALA A 26 -7.58 5.24 -2.38
N ALA A 27 -7.59 5.99 -3.49
CA ALA A 27 -8.57 7.06 -3.66
C ALA A 27 -9.99 6.53 -3.62
N GLN A 28 -10.22 5.40 -4.30
CA GLN A 28 -11.54 4.79 -4.31
C GLN A 28 -11.96 4.31 -2.92
N ILE A 29 -11.04 3.65 -2.23
CA ILE A 29 -11.34 3.12 -0.90
C ILE A 29 -11.66 4.26 0.07
N LEU A 30 -10.91 5.35 -0.02
CA LEU A 30 -11.10 6.48 0.88
C LEU A 30 -12.19 7.44 0.43
N GLY A 31 -12.67 7.29 -0.81
CA GLY A 31 -13.71 8.17 -1.33
C GLY A 31 -13.22 9.57 -1.61
N VAL A 32 -11.96 9.71 -2.03
CA VAL A 32 -11.35 11.02 -2.30
C VAL A 32 -10.70 11.00 -3.68
N SER A 33 -10.26 12.16 -4.12
CA SER A 33 -9.54 12.25 -5.39
C SER A 33 -8.12 11.76 -5.24
N ARG A 34 -7.48 11.44 -6.38
CA ARG A 34 -6.06 11.06 -6.34
C ARG A 34 -5.20 12.19 -5.79
N ARG A 35 -5.55 13.43 -6.11
CA ARG A 35 -4.82 14.57 -5.57
C ARG A 35 -4.83 14.56 -4.04
N THR A 36 -5.98 14.28 -3.45
CA THR A 36 -6.10 14.21 -2.00
C THR A 36 -5.22 13.09 -1.45
N VAL A 37 -5.15 11.95 -2.15
CA VAL A 37 -4.27 10.86 -1.73
C VAL A 37 -2.82 11.36 -1.68
N TYR A 38 -2.37 12.07 -2.71
CA TYR A 38 -1.01 12.61 -2.72
C TYR A 38 -0.78 13.58 -1.58
N TYR A 39 -1.75 14.40 -1.25
CA TYR A 39 -1.63 15.29 -0.10
C TYR A 39 -1.48 14.50 1.20
N ARG A 40 -2.22 13.42 1.35
CA ARG A 40 -2.14 12.59 2.56
C ARG A 40 -0.81 11.85 2.65
N ILE A 41 -0.24 11.50 1.51
CA ILE A 41 1.09 10.91 1.49
C ILE A 41 2.11 11.95 1.94
N ARG A 42 2.00 13.16 1.42
CA ARG A 42 2.92 14.24 1.78
C ARG A 42 2.81 14.59 3.27
N ASP A 43 1.61 14.54 3.81
CA ASP A 43 1.38 14.84 5.22
C ASP A 43 1.83 13.71 6.14
N GLY A 44 2.22 12.57 5.59
CA GLY A 44 2.61 11.43 6.39
C GLY A 44 1.46 10.60 6.92
N ARG A 45 0.23 10.89 6.50
CA ARG A 45 -0.94 10.13 6.97
C ARG A 45 -1.13 8.83 6.20
N LEU A 46 -0.65 8.78 4.98
CA LEU A 46 -0.62 7.56 4.18
C LEU A 46 0.83 7.21 3.91
N ARG A 47 1.17 5.95 4.08
CA ARG A 47 2.54 5.47 3.87
C ARG A 47 2.61 4.73 2.56
N THR A 48 3.74 4.84 1.88
CA THR A 48 3.92 4.23 0.58
C THR A 48 5.18 3.40 0.54
N ILE A 49 5.22 2.51 -0.43
CA ILE A 49 6.43 1.79 -0.78
C ILE A 49 6.63 1.94 -2.28
N ARG A 50 7.86 1.72 -2.71
CA ARG A 50 8.16 1.74 -4.13
C ARG A 50 8.56 0.33 -4.55
N THR A 51 7.91 -0.18 -5.58
CA THR A 51 8.20 -1.51 -6.07
C THR A 51 9.50 -1.50 -6.87
N ILE A 52 10.00 -2.70 -7.16
CA ILE A 52 11.20 -2.84 -7.96
C ILE A 52 11.03 -2.18 -9.32
N GLY A 53 9.85 -2.24 -9.89
CA GLY A 53 9.58 -1.59 -11.16
C GLY A 53 9.41 -0.09 -11.08
N GLY A 54 9.53 0.50 -9.88
CA GLY A 54 9.43 1.93 -9.70
C GLY A 54 8.04 2.46 -9.45
N SER A 55 7.06 1.58 -9.33
CA SER A 55 5.68 2.02 -9.06
C SER A 55 5.52 2.34 -7.58
N GLN A 56 4.80 3.42 -7.31
CA GLN A 56 4.49 3.80 -5.95
C GLN A 56 3.19 3.12 -5.53
N ARG A 57 3.19 2.48 -4.35
CA ARG A 57 2.02 1.79 -3.84
C ARG A 57 1.75 2.28 -2.42
N VAL A 58 0.47 2.29 -2.04
CA VAL A 58 0.06 2.77 -0.72
C VAL A 58 -0.16 1.57 0.18
N LEU A 59 0.42 1.61 1.37
CA LEU A 59 0.27 0.52 2.33
C LEU A 59 -1.15 0.47 2.85
N MET A 60 -1.75 -0.70 2.78
CA MET A 60 -3.15 -0.88 3.14
C MET A 60 -3.41 -0.55 4.61
N ASP A 61 -2.45 -0.85 5.48
CA ASP A 61 -2.59 -0.52 6.90
C ASP A 61 -2.83 0.96 7.10
N SER A 62 -2.11 1.81 6.36
CA SER A 62 -2.30 3.25 6.52
C SER A 62 -3.65 3.70 5.95
N VAL A 63 -4.13 3.04 4.91
CA VAL A 63 -5.46 3.33 4.38
C VAL A 63 -6.52 2.97 5.41
N ASP A 64 -6.39 1.81 6.02
CA ASP A 64 -7.34 1.37 7.05
C ASP A 64 -7.34 2.30 8.24
N GLU A 65 -6.16 2.74 8.67
CA GLU A 65 -6.06 3.70 9.78
C GLU A 65 -6.78 5.00 9.46
N MET A 66 -6.61 5.48 8.24
CA MET A 66 -7.23 6.72 7.82
C MET A 66 -8.75 6.58 7.77
N LYS A 67 -9.24 5.45 7.29
CA LYS A 67 -10.67 5.19 7.28
C LYS A 67 -11.23 5.16 8.68
N ALA A 68 -10.50 4.53 9.60
CA ALA A 68 -10.97 4.38 10.96
C ALA A 68 -11.01 5.71 11.70
N SER A 69 -10.19 6.67 11.30
CA SER A 69 -10.13 7.97 11.98
C SER A 69 -11.18 8.94 11.47
N ASN A 70 -11.95 8.57 10.46
CA ASN A 70 -13.06 9.40 10.02
C ASN A 70 -14.33 9.10 10.83
#